data_bf49872f295e6649df6e0ee7682387ac
#
_entry.id   bf49872f295e6649df6e0ee7682387ac
#
_cell.length_a   1.000
_cell.length_b   1.000
_cell.length_c   1.000
_cell.angle_alpha   90.00
_cell.angle_beta   90.00
_cell.angle_gamma   90.00
#
_symmetry.space_group_name_H-M   'P 1'
#
loop_
_entity.id
_entity.type
_entity.pdbx_description
1 polymer ?
#
loop_
_entity_poly.entity_id
_entity_poly.type
_entity_poly.pdbx_seq_one_letter_code
_entity_poly.pdbx_strand_id
1 'polypeptide(L)'
;REPIIAPFTFPILKSEEKLEVDLEEALRLEPFVFKRNTKLVQKWTNGLEIFFLLSEEIRKTKDKYLQSKDLVYRYRYDENYDLVIADFKADSTELSQLNLDIEKKYLISTKETPWDSFLDVEYKTGPQYDLNGFERTIIQICRNRWAEGIYDIPNMNIKSEKTMIHQGDVPILSNTDEYHDLESAWIRAKQELTQHYAKPEEPQHTIGYALIVEFMKPNLIYDKDVTERRQQSRLDRVPRFQGTILKDERIVDANERISEEVLLTLESLSTSIDEKEGKKTGLEAFLSYLGCLLYTSDAADE
;
A
#
# COMPACT_ATOMS: atom_id res chain seq x y z
N ARG A 1 60.34 -3.89 -13.69
CA ARG A 1 59.41 -3.92 -12.55
C ARG A 1 58.99 -5.38 -12.35
N GLU A 2 58.99 -5.85 -11.10
CA GLU A 2 58.61 -7.22 -10.77
C GLU A 2 57.09 -7.40 -10.77
N PRO A 3 56.55 -8.62 -11.05
CA PRO A 3 55.13 -8.90 -10.93
C PRO A 3 54.67 -8.86 -9.46
N ILE A 4 53.44 -8.43 -9.20
CA ILE A 4 52.86 -8.49 -7.86
C ILE A 4 52.21 -9.87 -7.66
N ILE A 5 52.67 -10.57 -6.60
CA ILE A 5 52.23 -11.91 -6.25
C ILE A 5 51.50 -11.88 -4.91
N ALA A 6 50.47 -12.66 -4.74
CA ALA A 6 49.70 -12.75 -3.51
C ALA A 6 50.51 -13.36 -2.36
N PRO A 7 50.76 -12.65 -1.27
CA PRO A 7 51.56 -13.15 -0.14
C PRO A 7 50.84 -14.23 0.68
N PHE A 8 49.51 -14.28 0.55
CA PHE A 8 48.66 -15.27 1.18
C PHE A 8 47.29 -15.32 0.42
N THR A 9 46.50 -16.35 0.69
CA THR A 9 45.16 -16.48 0.15
C THR A 9 44.22 -15.43 0.75
N PHE A 10 43.51 -14.65 -0.11
CA PHE A 10 42.59 -13.63 0.31
C PHE A 10 41.35 -13.55 -0.63
N PRO A 11 40.19 -13.13 -0.12
CA PRO A 11 38.96 -12.94 -0.94
C PRO A 11 39.06 -11.63 -1.73
N ILE A 12 38.48 -11.61 -2.94
CA ILE A 12 38.33 -10.40 -3.75
C ILE A 12 37.00 -9.76 -3.38
N LEU A 13 37.00 -8.50 -2.95
CA LEU A 13 35.80 -7.70 -2.70
C LEU A 13 35.03 -7.49 -4.00
N LYS A 14 33.71 -7.37 -3.93
CA LYS A 14 32.91 -6.85 -5.03
C LYS A 14 33.13 -5.34 -5.17
N SER A 15 33.02 -4.80 -6.38
CA SER A 15 32.91 -3.36 -6.56
C SER A 15 31.68 -2.81 -5.85
N GLU A 16 31.70 -1.53 -5.46
CA GLU A 16 30.53 -0.89 -4.84
C GLU A 16 29.29 -1.02 -5.70
N GLU A 17 29.41 -0.77 -7.01
CA GLU A 17 28.31 -0.90 -7.99
C GLU A 17 27.72 -2.32 -8.01
N LYS A 18 28.58 -3.35 -8.05
CA LYS A 18 28.12 -4.74 -8.07
C LYS A 18 27.49 -5.16 -6.75
N LEU A 19 28.03 -4.68 -5.64
CA LEU A 19 27.44 -4.95 -4.32
C LEU A 19 26.08 -4.27 -4.18
N GLU A 20 25.92 -3.03 -4.67
CA GLU A 20 24.66 -2.30 -4.66
C GLU A 20 23.58 -3.03 -5.48
N VAL A 21 23.91 -3.48 -6.68
CA VAL A 21 23.01 -4.29 -7.53
C VAL A 21 22.60 -5.59 -6.82
N ASP A 22 23.53 -6.31 -6.21
CA ASP A 22 23.22 -7.55 -5.49
C ASP A 22 22.34 -7.30 -4.25
N LEU A 23 22.51 -6.16 -3.55
CA LEU A 23 21.70 -5.75 -2.41
C LEU A 23 20.30 -5.36 -2.87
N GLU A 24 20.17 -4.61 -3.96
CA GLU A 24 18.86 -4.25 -4.53
C GLU A 24 18.09 -5.49 -5.00
N GLU A 25 18.77 -6.43 -5.68
CA GLU A 25 18.16 -7.68 -6.10
C GLU A 25 17.72 -8.53 -4.90
N ALA A 26 18.53 -8.58 -3.85
CA ALA A 26 18.17 -9.28 -2.63
C ALA A 26 16.90 -8.71 -1.98
N LEU A 27 16.74 -7.38 -1.96
CA LEU A 27 15.55 -6.70 -1.46
C LEU A 27 14.33 -6.94 -2.38
N ARG A 28 14.52 -6.94 -3.70
CA ARG A 28 13.46 -7.20 -4.67
C ARG A 28 12.88 -8.61 -4.53
N LEU A 29 13.72 -9.58 -4.19
CA LEU A 29 13.32 -10.98 -3.99
C LEU A 29 12.71 -11.26 -2.61
N GLU A 30 12.94 -10.40 -1.61
CA GLU A 30 12.39 -10.60 -0.27
C GLU A 30 10.95 -10.08 -0.18
N PRO A 31 9.96 -10.95 0.11
CA PRO A 31 8.55 -10.55 0.11
C PRO A 31 8.24 -9.52 1.19
N PHE A 32 7.41 -8.53 0.83
CA PHE A 32 6.72 -7.68 1.82
C PHE A 32 5.66 -8.50 2.54
N VAL A 33 5.54 -8.30 3.86
CA VAL A 33 4.65 -9.08 4.71
C VAL A 33 3.42 -8.27 5.08
N PHE A 34 2.24 -8.85 4.88
CA PHE A 34 0.95 -8.28 5.25
C PHE A 34 0.14 -9.24 6.08
N LYS A 35 -0.75 -8.70 6.91
CA LYS A 35 -1.77 -9.45 7.66
C LYS A 35 -3.14 -9.16 7.09
N ARG A 36 -3.88 -10.19 6.68
CA ARG A 36 -5.28 -10.04 6.26
C ARG A 36 -6.18 -9.88 7.48
N ASN A 37 -6.86 -8.74 7.56
CA ASN A 37 -7.73 -8.40 8.69
C ASN A 37 -9.22 -8.53 8.31
N THR A 38 -9.79 -9.70 8.58
CA THR A 38 -11.20 -10.00 8.32
C THR A 38 -12.16 -9.28 9.28
N LYS A 39 -11.70 -8.96 10.51
CA LYS A 39 -12.51 -8.22 11.48
C LYS A 39 -12.80 -6.78 11.04
N LEU A 40 -11.83 -6.16 10.39
CA LEU A 40 -12.05 -4.83 9.78
C LEU A 40 -13.09 -4.90 8.66
N VAL A 41 -13.00 -5.89 7.78
CA VAL A 41 -14.00 -6.08 6.71
C VAL A 41 -15.41 -6.22 7.28
N GLN A 42 -15.57 -7.03 8.34
CA GLN A 42 -16.85 -7.17 9.03
C GLN A 42 -17.35 -5.84 9.61
N LYS A 43 -16.46 -5.08 10.26
CA LYS A 43 -16.80 -3.74 10.80
C LYS A 43 -17.31 -2.80 9.72
N TRP A 44 -16.66 -2.77 8.56
CA TRP A 44 -17.06 -1.88 7.46
C TRP A 44 -18.35 -2.35 6.78
N THR A 45 -18.54 -3.66 6.60
CA THR A 45 -19.81 -4.22 6.11
C THR A 45 -20.96 -3.84 7.03
N ASN A 46 -20.82 -4.02 8.34
CA ASN A 46 -21.84 -3.62 9.32
C ASN A 46 -22.10 -2.10 9.27
N GLY A 47 -21.06 -1.29 9.04
CA GLY A 47 -21.20 0.15 8.86
C GLY A 47 -22.08 0.52 7.67
N LEU A 48 -21.91 -0.16 6.53
CA LEU A 48 -22.78 -0.02 5.36
C LEU A 48 -24.21 -0.42 5.66
N GLU A 49 -24.44 -1.57 6.29
CA GLU A 49 -25.78 -2.04 6.67
C GLU A 49 -26.49 -1.02 7.59
N ILE A 50 -25.77 -0.45 8.57
CA ILE A 50 -26.33 0.60 9.44
C ILE A 50 -26.65 1.88 8.65
N PHE A 51 -25.83 2.26 7.66
CA PHE A 51 -26.12 3.40 6.79
C PHE A 51 -27.45 3.19 6.05
N PHE A 52 -27.68 2.01 5.49
CA PHE A 52 -28.90 1.70 4.75
C PHE A 52 -30.12 1.64 5.68
N LEU A 53 -29.99 1.12 6.90
CA LEU A 53 -31.05 1.16 7.91
C LEU A 53 -31.46 2.61 8.24
N LEU A 54 -30.47 3.50 8.44
CA LEU A 54 -30.75 4.93 8.69
C LEU A 54 -31.39 5.62 7.47
N SER A 55 -30.96 5.28 6.25
CA SER A 55 -31.55 5.80 5.01
C SER A 55 -33.01 5.40 4.87
N GLU A 56 -33.33 4.16 5.24
CA GLU A 56 -34.72 3.67 5.25
C GLU A 56 -35.60 4.40 6.29
N GLU A 57 -35.02 4.70 7.47
CA GLU A 57 -35.70 5.47 8.52
C GLU A 57 -35.97 6.91 8.04
N ILE A 58 -34.98 7.58 7.45
CA ILE A 58 -35.13 8.92 6.88
C ILE A 58 -36.20 8.93 5.80
N ARG A 59 -36.24 7.92 4.94
CA ARG A 59 -37.27 7.81 3.90
C ARG A 59 -38.68 7.71 4.47
N LYS A 60 -38.88 6.86 5.48
CA LYS A 60 -40.17 6.74 6.18
C LYS A 60 -40.61 8.05 6.87
N THR A 61 -39.67 8.74 7.49
CA THR A 61 -39.91 10.04 8.13
C THR A 61 -40.21 11.12 7.09
N LYS A 62 -39.53 11.09 5.92
CA LYS A 62 -39.82 11.97 4.78
C LYS A 62 -41.23 11.77 4.27
N ASP A 63 -41.70 10.54 4.16
CA ASP A 63 -43.08 10.23 3.75
C ASP A 63 -44.13 10.79 4.74
N LYS A 64 -43.87 10.62 6.06
CA LYS A 64 -44.70 11.24 7.10
C LYS A 64 -44.74 12.77 6.98
N TYR A 65 -43.58 13.40 6.84
CA TYR A 65 -43.45 14.85 6.64
C TYR A 65 -44.21 15.33 5.42
N LEU A 66 -44.19 14.62 4.30
CA LEU A 66 -44.93 15.00 3.10
C LEU A 66 -46.43 14.86 3.29
N GLN A 67 -46.89 13.82 4.03
CA GLN A 67 -48.32 13.64 4.38
C GLN A 67 -48.81 14.74 5.32
N SER A 68 -48.07 15.04 6.39
CA SER A 68 -48.44 16.11 7.33
C SER A 68 -48.44 17.49 6.66
N LYS A 69 -47.49 17.74 5.73
CA LYS A 69 -47.47 18.95 4.91
C LYS A 69 -48.69 19.10 4.04
N ASP A 70 -49.19 18.03 3.42
CA ASP A 70 -50.41 18.04 2.62
C ASP A 70 -51.64 18.28 3.50
N LEU A 71 -51.68 17.68 4.69
CA LEU A 71 -52.73 17.92 5.67
C LEU A 71 -52.80 19.39 6.13
N VAL A 72 -51.67 20.04 6.41
CA VAL A 72 -51.60 21.47 6.74
C VAL A 72 -52.26 22.31 5.62
N TYR A 73 -51.99 21.96 4.35
CA TYR A 73 -52.63 22.68 3.23
C TYR A 73 -54.12 22.46 3.17
N ARG A 74 -54.62 21.23 3.41
CA ARG A 74 -56.04 20.88 3.35
C ARG A 74 -56.86 21.46 4.51
N TYR A 75 -56.30 21.47 5.73
CA TYR A 75 -56.97 21.87 6.97
C TYR A 75 -56.71 23.33 7.36
N ARG A 76 -56.12 24.16 6.49
CA ARG A 76 -55.71 25.54 6.82
C ARG A 76 -56.81 26.50 7.29
N TYR A 77 -58.09 26.12 7.14
CA TYR A 77 -59.26 26.86 7.60
C TYR A 77 -60.15 26.03 8.54
N ASP A 78 -59.64 24.92 9.04
CA ASP A 78 -60.35 23.99 9.92
C ASP A 78 -60.03 24.26 11.39
N GLU A 79 -60.95 23.86 12.28
CA GLU A 79 -60.78 23.99 13.75
C GLU A 79 -59.57 23.17 14.28
N ASN A 80 -59.16 22.11 13.57
CA ASN A 80 -58.06 21.25 13.93
C ASN A 80 -56.72 21.72 13.36
N TYR A 81 -56.64 22.91 12.76
CA TYR A 81 -55.41 23.41 12.12
C TYR A 81 -54.19 23.44 13.06
N ASP A 82 -54.39 23.82 14.32
CA ASP A 82 -53.29 23.88 15.29
C ASP A 82 -52.69 22.50 15.61
N LEU A 83 -53.48 21.45 15.62
CA LEU A 83 -53.03 20.07 15.79
C LEU A 83 -52.21 19.60 14.57
N VAL A 84 -52.76 19.83 13.39
CA VAL A 84 -52.10 19.43 12.13
C VAL A 84 -50.75 20.16 11.93
N ILE A 85 -50.68 21.45 12.31
CA ILE A 85 -49.44 22.22 12.21
C ILE A 85 -48.40 21.77 13.27
N ALA A 86 -48.88 21.29 14.43
CA ALA A 86 -47.99 20.73 15.45
C ALA A 86 -47.32 19.41 14.97
N ASP A 87 -48.11 18.50 14.38
CA ASP A 87 -47.61 17.26 13.79
C ASP A 87 -46.63 17.54 12.64
N PHE A 88 -46.94 18.46 11.73
CA PHE A 88 -46.01 18.87 10.67
C PHE A 88 -44.67 19.42 11.20
N LYS A 89 -44.70 20.25 12.27
CA LYS A 89 -43.48 20.77 12.88
C LYS A 89 -42.66 19.66 13.52
N ALA A 90 -43.32 18.68 14.16
CA ALA A 90 -42.65 17.53 14.75
C ALA A 90 -41.94 16.68 13.67
N ASP A 91 -42.69 16.31 12.62
CA ASP A 91 -42.14 15.53 11.49
C ASP A 91 -41.00 16.26 10.76
N SER A 92 -41.12 17.60 10.61
CA SER A 92 -40.07 18.43 10.00
C SER A 92 -38.78 18.45 10.84
N THR A 93 -38.93 18.51 12.19
CA THR A 93 -37.81 18.53 13.10
C THR A 93 -37.11 17.16 13.13
N GLU A 94 -37.88 16.07 13.20
CA GLU A 94 -37.37 14.71 13.16
C GLU A 94 -36.59 14.44 11.89
N LEU A 95 -37.15 14.79 10.71
CA LEU A 95 -36.48 14.63 9.41
C LEU A 95 -35.17 15.44 9.35
N SER A 96 -35.19 16.68 9.85
CA SER A 96 -33.97 17.51 9.88
C SER A 96 -32.88 16.93 10.77
N GLN A 97 -33.27 16.38 11.93
CA GLN A 97 -32.31 15.75 12.85
C GLN A 97 -31.70 14.49 12.24
N LEU A 98 -32.47 13.61 11.64
CA LEU A 98 -32.00 12.39 10.99
C LEU A 98 -31.02 12.70 9.84
N ASN A 99 -31.32 13.73 9.02
CA ASN A 99 -30.41 14.16 7.97
C ASN A 99 -29.08 14.68 8.53
N LEU A 100 -29.12 15.47 9.62
CA LEU A 100 -27.90 15.94 10.29
C LEU A 100 -27.08 14.79 10.88
N ASP A 101 -27.73 13.78 11.41
CA ASP A 101 -27.07 12.62 12.01
C ASP A 101 -26.36 11.77 10.97
N ILE A 102 -26.98 11.56 9.80
CA ILE A 102 -26.34 10.82 8.69
C ILE A 102 -25.17 11.62 8.09
N GLU A 103 -25.31 12.97 7.94
CA GLU A 103 -24.25 13.84 7.46
C GLU A 103 -23.02 13.78 8.40
N LYS A 104 -23.24 13.91 9.71
CA LYS A 104 -22.17 13.87 10.71
C LYS A 104 -21.48 12.51 10.79
N LYS A 105 -22.26 11.44 10.70
CA LYS A 105 -21.75 10.08 10.88
C LYS A 105 -20.96 9.57 9.68
N TYR A 106 -21.38 9.93 8.46
CA TYR A 106 -20.84 9.36 7.23
C TYR A 106 -20.19 10.37 6.29
N LEU A 107 -20.04 11.63 6.72
CA LEU A 107 -19.44 12.72 5.93
C LEU A 107 -20.10 12.92 4.54
N ILE A 108 -21.34 12.50 4.40
CA ILE A 108 -22.14 12.64 3.18
C ILE A 108 -22.99 13.90 3.33
N SER A 109 -22.72 14.91 2.49
CA SER A 109 -23.51 16.14 2.49
C SER A 109 -24.87 15.90 1.81
N THR A 110 -25.95 16.00 2.55
CA THR A 110 -27.32 15.90 1.99
C THR A 110 -27.67 17.10 1.12
N LYS A 111 -26.92 18.22 1.22
CA LYS A 111 -27.13 19.43 0.41
C LYS A 111 -26.37 19.41 -0.92
N GLU A 112 -25.19 18.80 -0.94
CA GLU A 112 -24.28 18.78 -2.10
C GLU A 112 -24.47 17.55 -2.98
N THR A 113 -25.15 16.52 -2.48
CA THR A 113 -25.44 15.29 -3.22
C THR A 113 -26.93 15.26 -3.62
N PRO A 114 -27.33 14.48 -4.63
CA PRO A 114 -28.73 14.31 -5.01
C PRO A 114 -29.49 13.42 -4.00
N TRP A 115 -29.41 13.77 -2.70
CA TRP A 115 -29.90 13.00 -1.56
C TRP A 115 -31.42 12.77 -1.62
N ASP A 116 -32.20 13.83 -1.88
CA ASP A 116 -33.64 13.71 -2.01
C ASP A 116 -34.03 12.78 -3.16
N SER A 117 -33.39 12.93 -4.32
CA SER A 117 -33.60 12.04 -5.45
C SER A 117 -33.19 10.59 -5.18
N PHE A 118 -32.16 10.38 -4.33
CA PHE A 118 -31.74 9.05 -3.88
C PHE A 118 -32.80 8.42 -2.97
N LEU A 119 -33.34 9.15 -2.02
CA LEU A 119 -34.43 8.66 -1.14
C LEU A 119 -35.71 8.36 -1.89
N ASP A 120 -35.97 9.02 -3.02
CA ASP A 120 -37.13 8.80 -3.88
C ASP A 120 -36.91 7.69 -4.94
N VAL A 121 -35.83 6.96 -4.89
CA VAL A 121 -35.48 5.92 -5.89
C VAL A 121 -36.53 4.83 -6.01
N GLU A 122 -37.20 4.48 -4.93
CA GLU A 122 -38.25 3.46 -4.95
C GLU A 122 -39.47 3.78 -5.84
N TYR A 123 -39.72 5.06 -6.11
CA TYR A 123 -40.81 5.48 -6.98
C TYR A 123 -40.50 5.29 -8.47
N LYS A 124 -39.25 4.96 -8.82
CA LYS A 124 -38.86 4.61 -10.19
C LYS A 124 -39.10 3.12 -10.43
N THR A 125 -39.75 2.79 -11.52
CA THR A 125 -40.06 1.41 -11.91
C THR A 125 -38.79 0.68 -12.39
N GLY A 126 -38.42 -0.40 -11.69
CA GLY A 126 -37.35 -1.31 -12.09
C GLY A 126 -36.52 -1.80 -10.89
N PRO A 127 -36.06 -3.04 -10.91
CA PRO A 127 -35.30 -3.63 -9.79
C PRO A 127 -33.98 -2.89 -9.46
N GLN A 128 -33.42 -2.13 -10.42
CA GLN A 128 -32.22 -1.31 -10.22
C GLN A 128 -32.49 -0.05 -9.38
N TYR A 129 -33.73 0.31 -9.14
CA TYR A 129 -34.13 1.49 -8.35
C TYR A 129 -34.63 1.13 -6.95
N ASP A 130 -34.62 -0.15 -6.60
CA ASP A 130 -34.95 -0.62 -5.27
C ASP A 130 -33.76 -0.33 -4.31
N LEU A 131 -34.06 0.30 -3.14
CA LEU A 131 -33.06 0.60 -2.13
C LEU A 131 -32.33 -0.67 -1.64
N ASN A 132 -33.05 -1.76 -1.45
CA ASN A 132 -32.48 -3.05 -1.08
C ASN A 132 -31.61 -3.65 -2.20
N GLY A 133 -31.96 -3.43 -3.47
CA GLY A 133 -31.14 -3.81 -4.62
C GLY A 133 -29.86 -2.99 -4.69
N PHE A 134 -29.97 -1.68 -4.43
CA PHE A 134 -28.83 -0.78 -4.37
C PHE A 134 -27.87 -1.15 -3.22
N GLU A 135 -28.39 -1.39 -2.00
CA GLU A 135 -27.62 -1.85 -0.85
C GLU A 135 -26.82 -3.11 -1.20
N ARG A 136 -27.49 -4.14 -1.72
CA ARG A 136 -26.83 -5.39 -2.13
C ARG A 136 -25.73 -5.16 -3.15
N THR A 137 -25.95 -4.28 -4.13
CA THR A 137 -24.95 -3.94 -5.14
C THR A 137 -23.72 -3.29 -4.51
N ILE A 138 -23.88 -2.29 -3.66
CA ILE A 138 -22.76 -1.60 -3.00
C ILE A 138 -21.98 -2.55 -2.09
N ILE A 139 -22.69 -3.34 -1.27
CA ILE A 139 -22.04 -4.34 -0.40
C ILE A 139 -21.26 -5.38 -1.24
N GLN A 140 -21.83 -5.82 -2.36
CA GLN A 140 -21.16 -6.81 -3.24
C GLN A 140 -19.91 -6.23 -3.89
N ILE A 141 -19.94 -5.01 -4.39
CA ILE A 141 -18.78 -4.31 -4.97
C ILE A 141 -17.66 -4.23 -3.91
N CYS A 142 -18.00 -3.80 -2.69
CA CYS A 142 -17.01 -3.72 -1.62
C CYS A 142 -16.44 -5.10 -1.24
N ARG A 143 -17.29 -6.12 -1.13
CA ARG A 143 -16.89 -7.49 -0.82
C ARG A 143 -15.96 -8.08 -1.87
N ASN A 144 -16.23 -7.83 -3.16
CA ASN A 144 -15.37 -8.27 -4.26
C ASN A 144 -13.95 -7.70 -4.10
N ARG A 145 -13.82 -6.38 -3.84
CA ARG A 145 -12.51 -5.73 -3.65
C ARG A 145 -11.79 -6.22 -2.39
N TRP A 146 -12.50 -6.42 -1.27
CA TRP A 146 -11.88 -6.98 -0.06
C TRP A 146 -11.46 -8.45 -0.23
N ALA A 147 -12.20 -9.23 -1.03
CA ALA A 147 -11.82 -10.61 -1.34
C ALA A 147 -10.51 -10.66 -2.14
N GLU A 148 -10.34 -9.77 -3.12
CA GLU A 148 -9.09 -9.60 -3.84
C GLU A 148 -7.97 -9.19 -2.88
N GLY A 149 -8.20 -8.23 -2.03
CA GLY A 149 -7.26 -7.71 -1.04
C GLY A 149 -6.77 -6.31 -1.40
N ILE A 150 -6.81 -5.43 -0.41
CA ILE A 150 -6.44 -4.01 -0.54
C ILE A 150 -5.32 -3.71 0.43
N TYR A 151 -4.17 -3.29 -0.07
CA TYR A 151 -3.02 -2.87 0.72
C TYR A 151 -3.29 -1.54 1.44
N ASP A 152 -2.72 -1.39 2.64
CA ASP A 152 -2.73 -0.14 3.42
C ASP A 152 -1.57 0.80 3.07
N ILE A 153 -0.69 0.39 2.16
CA ILE A 153 0.38 1.21 1.60
C ILE A 153 0.24 1.27 0.07
N PRO A 154 0.69 2.37 -0.59
CA PRO A 154 0.69 2.48 -2.05
C PRO A 154 1.54 1.39 -2.71
N ASN A 155 1.07 0.85 -3.83
CA ASN A 155 1.80 -0.18 -4.60
C ASN A 155 3.22 0.26 -4.97
N MET A 156 3.42 1.53 -5.29
CA MET A 156 4.74 2.08 -5.62
C MET A 156 5.77 1.96 -4.48
N ASN A 157 5.33 1.79 -3.24
CA ASN A 157 6.19 1.60 -2.07
C ASN A 157 6.59 0.13 -1.86
N ILE A 158 5.95 -0.81 -2.57
CA ILE A 158 6.26 -2.24 -2.48
C ILE A 158 7.29 -2.57 -3.56
N LYS A 159 8.56 -2.59 -3.17
CA LYS A 159 9.68 -2.84 -4.10
C LYS A 159 9.86 -4.32 -4.44
N SER A 160 9.20 -5.23 -3.74
CA SER A 160 9.30 -6.66 -3.96
C SER A 160 8.33 -7.15 -5.04
N GLU A 161 8.75 -8.12 -5.83
CA GLU A 161 7.90 -8.81 -6.82
C GLU A 161 6.83 -9.68 -6.16
N LYS A 162 7.08 -10.10 -4.92
CA LYS A 162 6.19 -10.99 -4.17
C LYS A 162 5.79 -10.39 -2.84
N THR A 163 4.60 -10.73 -2.41
CA THR A 163 4.08 -10.42 -1.08
C THR A 163 3.71 -11.69 -0.34
N MET A 164 3.91 -11.67 0.97
CA MET A 164 3.50 -12.73 1.88
C MET A 164 2.33 -12.26 2.71
N ILE A 165 1.19 -12.91 2.58
CA ILE A 165 -0.03 -12.56 3.30
C ILE A 165 -0.30 -13.59 4.37
N HIS A 166 -0.34 -13.15 5.62
CA HIS A 166 -0.76 -13.97 6.75
C HIS A 166 -2.29 -13.91 6.89
N GLN A 167 -2.94 -15.06 6.71
CA GLN A 167 -4.36 -15.26 7.02
C GLN A 167 -4.46 -16.16 8.24
N GLY A 168 -4.53 -15.56 9.44
CA GLY A 168 -4.27 -16.28 10.68
C GLY A 168 -2.82 -16.74 10.73
N ASP A 169 -2.60 -18.04 11.00
CA ASP A 169 -1.26 -18.64 11.08
C ASP A 169 -0.72 -19.14 9.72
N VAL A 170 -1.50 -19.03 8.66
CA VAL A 170 -1.13 -19.55 7.33
C VAL A 170 -0.54 -18.43 6.47
N PRO A 171 0.76 -18.51 6.09
CA PRO A 171 1.37 -17.59 5.14
C PRO A 171 1.03 -18.03 3.71
N ILE A 172 0.59 -17.07 2.89
CA ILE A 172 0.32 -17.24 1.45
C ILE A 172 1.31 -16.34 0.71
N LEU A 173 2.11 -16.93 -0.17
CA LEU A 173 3.01 -16.19 -1.05
C LEU A 173 2.32 -15.97 -2.39
N SER A 174 2.22 -14.71 -2.83
CA SER A 174 1.59 -14.30 -4.08
C SER A 174 2.45 -13.26 -4.79
N ASN A 175 2.14 -12.96 -6.06
CA ASN A 175 2.75 -11.84 -6.74
C ASN A 175 2.15 -10.52 -6.23
N THR A 176 2.95 -9.48 -6.16
CA THR A 176 2.52 -8.17 -5.65
C THR A 176 1.40 -7.55 -6.48
N ASP A 177 1.37 -7.79 -7.79
CA ASP A 177 0.39 -7.29 -8.74
C ASP A 177 -0.99 -7.98 -8.67
N GLU A 178 -1.11 -9.08 -7.92
CA GLU A 178 -2.40 -9.75 -7.67
C GLU A 178 -3.32 -8.93 -6.75
N TYR A 179 -2.77 -7.97 -6.00
CA TYR A 179 -3.47 -7.13 -5.05
C TYR A 179 -3.40 -5.65 -5.45
N HIS A 180 -4.21 -4.84 -4.81
CA HIS A 180 -4.34 -3.42 -5.19
C HIS A 180 -4.16 -2.53 -3.96
N ASP A 181 -3.64 -1.33 -4.18
CA ASP A 181 -3.75 -0.27 -3.19
C ASP A 181 -5.17 0.32 -3.18
N LEU A 182 -5.42 1.18 -2.20
CA LEU A 182 -6.76 1.72 -1.97
C LEU A 182 -7.27 2.55 -3.17
N GLU A 183 -6.39 3.32 -3.82
CA GLU A 183 -6.75 4.15 -4.97
C GLU A 183 -7.17 3.30 -6.16
N SER A 184 -6.38 2.29 -6.49
CA SER A 184 -6.69 1.32 -7.55
C SER A 184 -7.98 0.55 -7.26
N ALA A 185 -8.22 0.19 -5.99
CA ALA A 185 -9.46 -0.48 -5.56
C ALA A 185 -10.69 0.43 -5.75
N TRP A 186 -10.59 1.73 -5.44
CA TRP A 186 -11.68 2.69 -5.70
C TRP A 186 -11.97 2.86 -7.19
N ILE A 187 -10.92 2.96 -8.03
CA ILE A 187 -11.09 3.07 -9.48
C ILE A 187 -11.84 1.86 -10.04
N ARG A 188 -11.44 0.64 -9.64
CA ARG A 188 -12.10 -0.60 -10.05
C ARG A 188 -13.53 -0.69 -9.54
N ALA A 189 -13.77 -0.33 -8.28
CA ALA A 189 -15.11 -0.28 -7.71
C ALA A 189 -16.02 0.72 -8.43
N LYS A 190 -15.49 1.89 -8.81
CA LYS A 190 -16.22 2.88 -9.62
C LYS A 190 -16.57 2.33 -11.00
N GLN A 191 -15.68 1.61 -11.65
CA GLN A 191 -15.94 0.96 -12.94
C GLN A 191 -17.06 -0.08 -12.81
N GLU A 192 -17.03 -0.92 -11.76
CA GLU A 192 -18.09 -1.90 -11.49
C GLU A 192 -19.42 -1.21 -11.18
N LEU A 193 -19.41 -0.15 -10.36
CA LEU A 193 -20.59 0.66 -10.09
C LEU A 193 -21.21 1.25 -11.37
N THR A 194 -20.38 1.73 -12.29
CA THR A 194 -20.83 2.28 -13.59
C THR A 194 -21.49 1.21 -14.48
N GLN A 195 -21.14 -0.07 -14.34
CA GLN A 195 -21.81 -1.16 -15.06
C GLN A 195 -23.25 -1.36 -14.55
N HIS A 196 -23.51 -1.13 -13.26
CA HIS A 196 -24.84 -1.23 -12.66
C HIS A 196 -25.65 0.05 -12.83
N TYR A 197 -25.02 1.22 -12.73
CA TYR A 197 -25.62 2.55 -12.80
C TYR A 197 -24.85 3.38 -13.83
N ALA A 198 -25.23 3.22 -15.11
CA ALA A 198 -24.45 3.70 -16.26
C ALA A 198 -24.37 5.22 -16.38
N LYS A 199 -25.30 5.95 -15.76
CA LYS A 199 -25.36 7.41 -15.87
C LYS A 199 -24.74 8.07 -14.62
N PRO A 200 -23.63 8.81 -14.77
CA PRO A 200 -22.99 9.51 -13.65
C PRO A 200 -23.91 10.50 -12.92
N GLU A 201 -24.94 11.02 -13.61
CA GLU A 201 -25.90 11.96 -13.05
C GLU A 201 -26.99 11.26 -12.20
N GLU A 202 -27.08 9.94 -12.25
CA GLU A 202 -28.04 9.21 -11.41
C GLU A 202 -27.63 9.29 -9.93
N PRO A 203 -28.58 9.55 -9.01
CA PRO A 203 -28.31 9.64 -7.58
C PRO A 203 -27.57 8.41 -7.03
N GLN A 204 -27.91 7.23 -7.53
CA GLN A 204 -27.28 5.95 -7.15
C GLN A 204 -25.79 5.91 -7.47
N HIS A 205 -25.38 6.49 -8.62
CA HIS A 205 -23.98 6.53 -8.98
C HIS A 205 -23.19 7.44 -8.03
N THR A 206 -23.70 8.67 -7.79
CA THR A 206 -23.01 9.64 -6.93
C THR A 206 -22.95 9.17 -5.47
N ILE A 207 -24.08 8.77 -4.90
CA ILE A 207 -24.13 8.27 -3.51
C ILE A 207 -23.39 6.94 -3.39
N GLY A 208 -23.55 6.03 -4.36
CA GLY A 208 -22.84 4.75 -4.36
C GLY A 208 -21.35 4.91 -4.34
N TYR A 209 -20.80 5.82 -5.14
CA TYR A 209 -19.37 6.09 -5.12
C TYR A 209 -18.90 6.73 -3.79
N ALA A 210 -19.68 7.66 -3.23
CA ALA A 210 -19.39 8.25 -1.92
C ALA A 210 -19.34 7.18 -0.81
N LEU A 211 -20.30 6.23 -0.82
CA LEU A 211 -20.31 5.11 0.12
C LEU A 211 -19.11 4.18 -0.06
N ILE A 212 -18.75 3.87 -1.31
CA ILE A 212 -17.56 3.06 -1.61
C ILE A 212 -16.30 3.71 -1.03
N VAL A 213 -16.12 5.01 -1.26
CA VAL A 213 -14.94 5.75 -0.73
C VAL A 213 -14.93 5.79 0.80
N GLU A 214 -16.11 5.98 1.42
CA GLU A 214 -16.22 6.04 2.88
C GLU A 214 -15.93 4.69 3.54
N PHE A 215 -16.51 3.60 3.03
CA PHE A 215 -16.44 2.29 3.69
C PHE A 215 -15.34 1.37 3.17
N MET A 216 -14.90 1.50 1.92
CA MET A 216 -13.84 0.67 1.37
C MET A 216 -12.48 1.14 1.88
N LYS A 217 -11.96 0.43 2.85
CA LYS A 217 -10.65 0.68 3.47
C LYS A 217 -9.74 -0.55 3.30
N PRO A 218 -8.42 -0.40 3.47
CA PRO A 218 -7.47 -1.49 3.33
C PRO A 218 -7.71 -2.65 4.31
N ASN A 219 -7.62 -3.88 3.83
CA ASN A 219 -7.76 -5.09 4.64
C ASN A 219 -6.50 -5.96 4.67
N LEU A 220 -5.46 -5.59 3.91
CA LEU A 220 -4.12 -6.13 3.99
C LEU A 220 -3.23 -5.10 4.68
N ILE A 221 -2.91 -5.39 5.95
CA ILE A 221 -2.18 -4.46 6.82
C ILE A 221 -0.70 -4.82 6.80
N TYR A 222 0.15 -3.87 6.44
CA TYR A 222 1.58 -4.03 6.34
C TYR A 222 2.21 -4.35 7.70
N ASP A 223 2.96 -5.45 7.76
CA ASP A 223 3.76 -5.82 8.93
C ASP A 223 5.20 -5.34 8.75
N LYS A 224 5.41 -4.06 9.10
CA LYS A 224 6.69 -3.39 8.95
C LYS A 224 7.81 -4.15 9.67
N ASP A 225 7.59 -4.49 10.93
CA ASP A 225 8.64 -5.10 11.78
C ASP A 225 9.09 -6.47 11.24
N VAL A 226 8.15 -7.26 10.74
CA VAL A 226 8.48 -8.56 10.15
C VAL A 226 9.19 -8.37 8.81
N THR A 227 8.72 -7.46 7.96
CA THR A 227 9.33 -7.19 6.66
C THR A 227 10.76 -6.69 6.83
N GLU A 228 11.00 -5.68 7.66
CA GLU A 228 12.32 -5.10 7.88
C GLU A 228 13.33 -6.13 8.44
N ARG A 229 12.90 -6.95 9.41
CA ARG A 229 13.76 -8.02 9.95
C ARG A 229 14.15 -9.04 8.88
N ARG A 230 13.22 -9.43 8.00
CA ARG A 230 13.48 -10.36 6.91
C ARG A 230 14.40 -9.75 5.87
N GLN A 231 14.15 -8.51 5.48
CA GLN A 231 15.00 -7.76 4.57
C GLN A 231 16.43 -7.64 5.12
N GLN A 232 16.60 -7.26 6.39
CA GLN A 232 17.92 -7.18 7.02
C GLN A 232 18.63 -8.53 7.01
N SER A 233 17.93 -9.60 7.43
CA SER A 233 18.49 -10.97 7.39
C SER A 233 18.86 -11.41 5.97
N ARG A 234 18.19 -10.92 4.95
CA ARG A 234 18.49 -11.19 3.55
C ARG A 234 19.72 -10.43 3.09
N LEU A 235 19.81 -9.14 3.44
CA LEU A 235 20.98 -8.29 3.15
C LEU A 235 22.26 -8.82 3.81
N ASP A 236 22.18 -9.28 5.06
CA ASP A 236 23.31 -9.85 5.79
C ASP A 236 23.88 -11.11 5.13
N ARG A 237 23.12 -11.79 4.28
CA ARG A 237 23.52 -12.99 3.53
C ARG A 237 24.10 -12.68 2.16
N VAL A 238 24.02 -11.44 1.69
CA VAL A 238 24.63 -11.06 0.40
C VAL A 238 26.14 -11.14 0.51
N PRO A 239 26.81 -11.98 -0.33
CA PRO A 239 28.23 -12.12 -0.26
C PRO A 239 28.93 -10.81 -0.68
N ARG A 240 29.83 -10.32 0.16
CA ARG A 240 30.66 -9.14 -0.14
C ARG A 240 31.83 -9.44 -1.05
N PHE A 241 32.10 -10.73 -1.27
CA PHE A 241 33.24 -11.23 -2.05
C PHE A 241 32.75 -11.88 -3.35
N GLN A 242 33.55 -11.74 -4.41
CA GLN A 242 33.24 -12.32 -5.72
C GLN A 242 34.22 -13.41 -6.17
N GLY A 243 35.30 -13.60 -5.44
CA GLY A 243 36.31 -14.59 -5.78
C GLY A 243 37.37 -14.71 -4.68
N THR A 244 38.41 -15.48 -4.94
CA THR A 244 39.53 -15.70 -4.02
C THR A 244 40.80 -15.80 -4.84
N ILE A 245 41.83 -15.08 -4.44
CA ILE A 245 43.22 -15.24 -4.95
C ILE A 245 43.97 -16.17 -4.02
N LEU A 246 44.63 -17.15 -4.61
CA LEU A 246 45.42 -18.10 -3.82
C LEU A 246 46.82 -17.52 -3.49
N LYS A 247 47.40 -18.02 -2.42
CA LYS A 247 48.79 -17.71 -2.10
C LYS A 247 49.70 -18.06 -3.28
N ASP A 248 50.68 -17.20 -3.54
CA ASP A 248 51.67 -17.30 -4.63
C ASP A 248 51.03 -17.16 -6.06
N GLU A 249 49.76 -16.82 -6.14
CA GLU A 249 49.08 -16.46 -7.39
C GLU A 249 49.47 -15.04 -7.82
N ARG A 250 49.69 -14.85 -9.14
CA ARG A 250 50.10 -13.56 -9.69
C ARG A 250 48.87 -12.66 -9.90
N ILE A 251 48.95 -11.43 -9.33
CA ILE A 251 47.87 -10.43 -9.40
C ILE A 251 48.06 -9.54 -10.63
N VAL A 252 49.31 -9.08 -10.90
CA VAL A 252 49.62 -8.21 -12.03
C VAL A 252 51.06 -8.50 -12.54
N ASP A 253 51.22 -8.47 -13.87
CA ASP A 253 52.52 -8.66 -14.51
C ASP A 253 53.36 -7.37 -14.55
N ALA A 254 54.66 -7.56 -14.73
CA ALA A 254 55.58 -6.46 -14.97
C ALA A 254 55.16 -5.67 -16.23
N ASN A 255 54.97 -4.35 -16.10
CA ASN A 255 54.56 -3.44 -17.16
C ASN A 255 53.11 -3.66 -17.69
N GLU A 256 52.28 -4.45 -17.02
CA GLU A 256 50.86 -4.59 -17.33
C GLU A 256 50.10 -3.31 -16.95
N ARG A 257 49.06 -2.98 -17.75
CA ARG A 257 48.11 -1.91 -17.41
C ARG A 257 47.23 -2.35 -16.27
N ILE A 258 47.11 -1.53 -15.24
CA ILE A 258 46.17 -1.75 -14.14
C ILE A 258 44.76 -1.55 -14.68
N SER A 259 43.99 -2.64 -14.82
CA SER A 259 42.57 -2.61 -15.10
C SER A 259 41.78 -2.38 -13.81
N GLU A 260 40.48 -2.05 -13.91
CA GLU A 260 39.62 -1.93 -12.73
C GLU A 260 39.55 -3.21 -11.91
N GLU A 261 39.59 -4.39 -12.53
CA GLU A 261 39.64 -5.68 -11.86
C GLU A 261 40.93 -5.88 -11.07
N VAL A 262 42.07 -5.48 -11.64
CA VAL A 262 43.36 -5.54 -10.98
C VAL A 262 43.40 -4.55 -9.81
N LEU A 263 42.84 -3.34 -9.99
CA LEU A 263 42.78 -2.34 -8.92
C LEU A 263 41.94 -2.87 -7.75
N LEU A 264 40.77 -3.41 -8.02
CA LEU A 264 39.88 -4.01 -7.02
C LEU A 264 40.55 -5.18 -6.28
N THR A 265 41.34 -5.99 -6.98
CA THR A 265 42.13 -7.08 -6.38
C THR A 265 43.20 -6.54 -5.45
N LEU A 266 43.92 -5.46 -5.83
CA LEU A 266 44.92 -4.82 -4.99
C LEU A 266 44.31 -4.13 -3.76
N GLU A 267 43.15 -3.50 -3.88
CA GLU A 267 42.37 -2.95 -2.76
C GLU A 267 41.94 -4.05 -1.79
N SER A 268 41.47 -5.19 -2.33
CA SER A 268 41.10 -6.36 -1.54
C SER A 268 42.28 -6.95 -0.78
N LEU A 269 43.47 -6.97 -1.40
CA LEU A 269 44.72 -7.36 -0.75
C LEU A 269 45.08 -6.41 0.39
N SER A 270 44.99 -5.08 0.15
CA SER A 270 45.24 -4.06 1.17
C SER A 270 44.33 -4.25 2.39
N THR A 271 43.03 -4.39 2.17
CA THR A 271 42.03 -4.62 3.24
C THR A 271 42.35 -5.90 4.03
N SER A 272 42.73 -6.98 3.34
CA SER A 272 43.08 -8.26 3.96
C SER A 272 44.40 -8.20 4.76
N ILE A 273 45.37 -7.36 4.38
CA ILE A 273 46.58 -7.08 5.13
C ILE A 273 46.25 -6.37 6.44
N ASP A 274 45.40 -5.34 6.38
CA ASP A 274 44.99 -4.57 7.55
C ASP A 274 44.22 -5.41 8.58
N GLU A 275 43.34 -6.26 8.12
CA GLU A 275 42.59 -7.19 8.99
C GLU A 275 43.58 -8.16 9.71
N LYS A 276 44.62 -8.63 9.03
CA LYS A 276 45.62 -9.53 9.62
C LYS A 276 46.57 -8.82 10.58
N GLU A 277 46.95 -7.58 10.29
CA GLU A 277 47.91 -6.82 11.10
C GLU A 277 47.26 -6.04 12.24
N GLY A 278 45.92 -5.99 12.31
CA GLY A 278 45.18 -5.27 13.35
C GLY A 278 45.35 -3.74 13.30
N LYS A 279 45.77 -3.20 12.16
CA LYS A 279 45.99 -1.76 11.94
C LYS A 279 44.74 -1.10 11.40
N LYS A 280 44.41 0.08 11.91
CA LYS A 280 43.20 0.86 11.56
C LYS A 280 43.30 1.65 10.24
N THR A 281 44.39 1.66 9.49
CA THR A 281 44.56 2.47 8.27
C THR A 281 45.28 1.68 7.17
N GLY A 282 44.46 1.01 6.34
CA GLY A 282 44.88 0.16 5.24
C GLY A 282 45.66 0.84 4.13
N LEU A 283 45.35 2.10 3.87
CA LEU A 283 46.02 2.85 2.80
C LEU A 283 47.52 3.09 3.08
N GLU A 284 47.88 3.35 4.33
CA GLU A 284 49.29 3.62 4.73
C GLU A 284 50.13 2.33 4.70
N ALA A 285 49.60 1.19 5.13
CA ALA A 285 50.29 -0.09 5.08
C ALA A 285 50.48 -0.57 3.62
N PHE A 286 49.48 -0.36 2.76
CA PHE A 286 49.54 -0.66 1.33
C PHE A 286 50.55 0.23 0.59
N LEU A 287 50.57 1.52 0.86
CA LEU A 287 51.54 2.46 0.30
C LEU A 287 52.96 2.14 0.79
N SER A 288 53.12 1.71 2.04
CA SER A 288 54.40 1.26 2.59
C SER A 288 54.90 -0.03 1.90
N TYR A 289 53.98 -0.99 1.64
CA TYR A 289 54.29 -2.23 0.95
C TYR A 289 54.67 -2.00 -0.52
N LEU A 290 53.91 -1.17 -1.24
CA LEU A 290 54.21 -0.72 -2.60
C LEU A 290 55.52 0.12 -2.64
N GLY A 291 55.75 0.97 -1.66
CA GLY A 291 56.97 1.76 -1.51
C GLY A 291 58.21 0.89 -1.32
N CYS A 292 58.13 -0.19 -0.53
CA CYS A 292 59.20 -1.18 -0.40
C CYS A 292 59.50 -1.90 -1.73
N LEU A 293 58.46 -2.31 -2.48
CA LEU A 293 58.61 -2.95 -3.78
C LEU A 293 59.21 -2.02 -4.85
N LEU A 294 58.84 -0.73 -4.81
CA LEU A 294 59.40 0.27 -5.71
C LEU A 294 60.85 0.66 -5.33
N TYR A 295 61.15 0.72 -4.03
CA TYR A 295 62.49 1.07 -3.52
C TYR A 295 63.51 -0.03 -3.72
N THR A 296 63.14 -1.32 -3.60
CA THR A 296 64.03 -2.43 -3.86
C THR A 296 64.41 -2.59 -5.33
N SER A 297 63.60 -2.05 -6.26
CA SER A 297 63.92 -2.07 -7.70
C SER A 297 64.93 -1.00 -8.12
N ASP A 298 65.01 0.15 -7.40
CA ASP A 298 65.97 1.23 -7.69
C ASP A 298 67.39 0.93 -7.09
N ALA A 299 67.47 0.03 -6.11
CA ALA A 299 68.75 -0.34 -5.49
C ALA A 299 69.47 -1.48 -6.22
N ALA A 300 68.91 -2.05 -7.27
CA ALA A 300 69.52 -3.14 -8.07
C ALA A 300 70.17 -2.66 -9.40
N ASP A 301 70.08 -1.35 -9.69
CA ASP A 301 70.62 -0.72 -10.91
C ASP A 301 71.82 0.19 -10.66
N GLU A 302 72.57 0.05 -9.52
CA GLU A 302 73.86 0.64 -9.35
C GLU A 302 75.03 -0.41 -9.36
#